data_4a849f319c48122cd6a7d7ae4f068aa2
#
_entry.id   4a849f319c48122cd6a7d7ae4f068aa2
#
_cell.length_a   1.000
_cell.length_b   1.000
_cell.length_c   1.000
_cell.angle_alpha   90.00
_cell.angle_beta   90.00
_cell.angle_gamma   90.00
#
_symmetry.space_group_name_H-M   'P 1'
#
loop_
_entity.id
_entity.type
_entity.pdbx_description
1 polymer ?
#
loop_
_entity_poly.entity_id
_entity_poly.type
_entity_poly.pdbx_seq_one_letter_code
_entity_poly.pdbx_strand_id
1 'polypeptide(L)'
;MPWHDDSSMTDDPTTPTRSRVIGVDVAGTGVFLVALIIAVPFRSERFAQFLIGGVSMLLFAIGMATTLWAYARALERSRTEEVGVANLYLLTGPTAPKPVRRILTWALAIQVVAAVVGAWIGVVGLDKGELNALAFGVLVPMFGIGMNGVWAALHGSYGPRVGRAVSPTDHEMD
;
A
#
# COMPACT_ATOMS: atom_id res chain seq x y z
N MET A 1 15.38 6.11 49.54
CA MET A 1 14.94 6.38 48.13
C MET A 1 15.07 5.09 47.35
N PRO A 2 13.99 4.36 47.07
CA PRO A 2 14.04 3.16 46.24
C PRO A 2 13.89 3.58 44.77
N TRP A 3 14.82 3.12 43.96
CA TRP A 3 14.78 3.20 42.52
C TRP A 3 13.68 2.30 42.04
N HIS A 4 12.58 2.85 41.51
CA HIS A 4 11.60 2.11 40.74
C HIS A 4 12.22 1.78 39.37
N ASP A 5 12.58 0.52 39.23
CA ASP A 5 12.94 -0.09 37.97
C ASP A 5 11.64 -0.39 37.22
N ASP A 6 11.14 0.63 36.47
CA ASP A 6 9.99 0.49 35.59
C ASP A 6 10.42 -0.10 34.23
N SER A 7 11.03 -1.28 34.29
CA SER A 7 11.20 -2.13 33.13
C SER A 7 9.96 -3.00 32.88
N SER A 8 8.77 -2.41 32.93
CA SER A 8 7.61 -3.01 32.30
C SER A 8 7.65 -2.69 30.80
N MET A 9 8.54 -3.39 30.11
CA MET A 9 8.50 -3.54 28.66
C MET A 9 7.20 -4.31 28.36
N THR A 10 6.10 -3.56 28.31
CA THR A 10 4.83 -4.11 27.85
C THR A 10 5.02 -4.54 26.41
N ASP A 11 5.15 -5.86 26.21
CA ASP A 11 5.02 -6.48 24.90
C ASP A 11 3.67 -6.08 24.33
N ASP A 12 3.69 -5.04 23.49
CA ASP A 12 2.51 -4.57 22.78
C ASP A 12 2.08 -5.68 21.79
N PRO A 13 0.92 -6.34 22.02
CA PRO A 13 0.46 -7.45 21.20
C PRO A 13 0.24 -7.08 19.73
N THR A 14 0.30 -5.79 19.38
CA THR A 14 0.14 -5.28 18.00
C THR A 14 1.43 -5.35 17.18
N THR A 15 2.60 -5.49 17.84
CA THR A 15 3.92 -5.50 17.19
C THR A 15 4.08 -6.58 16.11
N PRO A 16 3.66 -7.86 16.30
CA PRO A 16 3.84 -8.90 15.28
C PRO A 16 2.98 -8.69 14.04
N THR A 17 1.77 -8.19 14.16
CA THR A 17 0.89 -7.94 13.00
C THR A 17 1.41 -6.77 12.16
N ARG A 18 1.91 -5.73 12.82
CA ARG A 18 2.51 -4.56 12.20
C ARG A 18 3.72 -4.91 11.33
N SER A 19 4.60 -5.79 11.83
CA SER A 19 5.77 -6.25 11.08
C SER A 19 5.40 -7.17 9.92
N ARG A 20 4.30 -7.95 10.03
CA ARG A 20 3.82 -8.85 8.96
C ARG A 20 3.36 -8.09 7.73
N VAL A 21 2.59 -7.02 7.86
CA VAL A 21 2.11 -6.22 6.71
C VAL A 21 3.30 -5.65 5.93
N ILE A 22 4.27 -5.08 6.64
CA ILE A 22 5.50 -4.56 6.03
C ILE A 22 6.28 -5.69 5.33
N GLY A 23 6.41 -6.84 6.00
CA GLY A 23 7.10 -8.00 5.45
C GLY A 23 6.46 -8.52 4.16
N VAL A 24 5.12 -8.57 4.10
CA VAL A 24 4.37 -9.00 2.90
C VAL A 24 4.57 -7.99 1.76
N ASP A 25 4.53 -6.69 2.05
CA ASP A 25 4.74 -5.65 1.03
C ASP A 25 6.15 -5.71 0.43
N VAL A 26 7.18 -5.82 1.28
CA VAL A 26 8.57 -5.94 0.85
C VAL A 26 8.79 -7.26 0.08
N ALA A 27 8.21 -8.37 0.55
CA ALA A 27 8.32 -9.67 -0.12
C ALA A 27 7.64 -9.64 -1.51
N GLY A 28 6.42 -9.09 -1.61
CA GLY A 28 5.71 -8.93 -2.88
C GLY A 28 6.47 -8.04 -3.87
N THR A 29 7.03 -6.93 -3.37
CA THR A 29 7.92 -6.06 -4.16
C THR A 29 9.15 -6.83 -4.66
N GLY A 30 9.78 -7.62 -3.78
CA GLY A 30 10.93 -8.46 -4.14
C GLY A 30 10.59 -9.50 -5.21
N VAL A 31 9.45 -10.20 -5.06
CA VAL A 31 8.96 -11.17 -6.06
C VAL A 31 8.76 -10.51 -7.42
N PHE A 32 8.15 -9.33 -7.45
CA PHE A 32 7.97 -8.58 -8.69
C PHE A 32 9.30 -8.20 -9.34
N LEU A 33 10.25 -7.66 -8.56
CA LEU A 33 11.57 -7.28 -9.09
C LEU A 33 12.33 -8.49 -9.64
N VAL A 34 12.31 -9.62 -8.96
CA VAL A 34 12.94 -10.86 -9.44
C VAL A 34 12.27 -11.34 -10.72
N ALA A 35 10.94 -11.34 -10.78
CA ALA A 35 10.20 -11.71 -11.99
C ALA A 35 10.54 -10.77 -13.16
N LEU A 36 10.66 -9.47 -12.91
CA LEU A 36 11.03 -8.47 -13.91
C LEU A 36 12.47 -8.68 -14.42
N ILE A 37 13.42 -8.88 -13.51
CA ILE A 37 14.83 -9.13 -13.85
C ILE A 37 14.98 -10.38 -14.73
N ILE A 38 14.23 -11.44 -14.42
CA ILE A 38 14.22 -12.67 -15.22
C ILE A 38 13.53 -12.43 -16.57
N ALA A 39 12.41 -11.70 -16.59
CA ALA A 39 11.61 -11.52 -17.79
C ALA A 39 12.27 -10.59 -18.84
N VAL A 40 13.04 -9.59 -18.42
CA VAL A 40 13.66 -8.62 -19.34
C VAL A 40 14.58 -9.27 -20.39
N PRO A 41 15.57 -10.12 -20.05
CA PRO A 41 16.44 -10.76 -21.03
C PRO A 41 15.72 -11.81 -21.89
N PHE A 42 14.67 -12.46 -21.35
CA PHE A 42 13.90 -13.53 -22.00
C PHE A 42 12.54 -13.07 -22.50
N ARG A 43 12.36 -11.78 -22.77
CA ARG A 43 11.06 -11.17 -23.10
C ARG A 43 10.31 -11.81 -24.27
N SER A 44 11.01 -12.44 -25.20
CA SER A 44 10.42 -13.16 -26.33
C SER A 44 9.98 -14.58 -25.98
N GLU A 45 10.43 -15.11 -24.84
CA GLU A 45 10.12 -16.46 -24.42
C GLU A 45 8.75 -16.51 -23.73
N ARG A 46 7.91 -17.46 -24.10
CA ARG A 46 6.57 -17.66 -23.52
C ARG A 46 6.61 -17.80 -21.99
N PHE A 47 7.62 -18.54 -21.48
CA PHE A 47 7.78 -18.72 -20.03
C PHE A 47 7.95 -17.37 -19.30
N ALA A 48 8.81 -16.49 -19.80
CA ALA A 48 9.04 -15.19 -19.18
C ALA A 48 7.79 -14.30 -19.25
N GLN A 49 7.06 -14.35 -20.34
CA GLN A 49 5.77 -13.64 -20.48
C GLN A 49 4.72 -14.15 -19.48
N PHE A 50 4.58 -15.46 -19.30
CA PHE A 50 3.67 -16.02 -18.29
C PHE A 50 4.13 -15.71 -16.87
N LEU A 51 5.45 -15.72 -16.59
CA LEU A 51 6.00 -15.42 -15.30
C LEU A 51 5.65 -13.97 -14.89
N ILE A 52 6.03 -12.98 -15.69
CA ILE A 52 5.81 -11.57 -15.34
C ILE A 52 4.33 -11.22 -15.38
N GLY A 53 3.56 -11.71 -16.36
CA GLY A 53 2.13 -11.47 -16.43
C GLY A 53 1.39 -12.11 -15.26
N GLY A 54 1.70 -13.36 -14.92
CA GLY A 54 1.11 -14.08 -13.79
C GLY A 54 1.41 -13.43 -12.45
N VAL A 55 2.68 -13.08 -12.19
CA VAL A 55 3.08 -12.37 -10.95
C VAL A 55 2.39 -11.03 -10.86
N SER A 56 2.39 -10.24 -11.94
CA SER A 56 1.75 -8.92 -11.95
C SER A 56 0.25 -8.99 -11.69
N MET A 57 -0.43 -9.95 -12.34
CA MET A 57 -1.87 -10.16 -12.18
C MET A 57 -2.23 -10.63 -10.77
N LEU A 58 -1.43 -11.53 -10.20
CA LEU A 58 -1.63 -12.01 -8.83
C LEU A 58 -1.46 -10.88 -7.80
N LEU A 59 -0.38 -10.11 -7.92
CA LEU A 59 -0.14 -8.96 -7.03
C LEU A 59 -1.24 -7.91 -7.19
N PHE A 60 -1.68 -7.63 -8.41
CA PHE A 60 -2.80 -6.75 -8.66
C PHE A 60 -4.09 -7.23 -7.98
N ALA A 61 -4.44 -8.51 -8.14
CA ALA A 61 -5.64 -9.08 -7.54
C ALA A 61 -5.61 -8.99 -6.00
N ILE A 62 -4.45 -9.29 -5.39
CA ILE A 62 -4.24 -9.11 -3.94
C ILE A 62 -4.37 -7.63 -3.56
N GLY A 63 -3.75 -6.73 -4.34
CA GLY A 63 -3.80 -5.29 -4.14
C GLY A 63 -5.24 -4.75 -4.19
N MET A 64 -6.02 -5.16 -5.17
CA MET A 64 -7.44 -4.80 -5.28
C MET A 64 -8.26 -5.30 -4.07
N ALA A 65 -8.11 -6.58 -3.71
CA ALA A 65 -8.84 -7.15 -2.58
C ALA A 65 -8.49 -6.43 -1.26
N THR A 66 -7.21 -6.16 -1.02
CA THR A 66 -6.74 -5.48 0.19
C THR A 66 -7.14 -4.00 0.21
N THR A 67 -7.14 -3.33 -0.94
CA THR A 67 -7.62 -1.94 -1.07
C THR A 67 -9.12 -1.84 -0.72
N LEU A 68 -9.95 -2.72 -1.29
CA LEU A 68 -11.38 -2.73 -1.02
C LEU A 68 -11.68 -3.07 0.46
N TRP A 69 -10.95 -4.03 1.01
CA TRP A 69 -11.06 -4.38 2.43
C TRP A 69 -10.67 -3.21 3.34
N ALA A 70 -9.54 -2.55 3.06
CA ALA A 70 -9.09 -1.38 3.81
C ALA A 70 -10.10 -0.23 3.73
N TYR A 71 -10.69 -0.01 2.55
CA TYR A 71 -11.73 0.99 2.36
C TYR A 71 -12.99 0.69 3.19
N ALA A 72 -13.47 -0.57 3.19
CA ALA A 72 -14.60 -0.97 3.99
C ALA A 72 -14.35 -0.72 5.49
N ARG A 73 -13.15 -1.06 5.98
CA ARG A 73 -12.75 -0.79 7.37
C ARG A 73 -12.64 0.72 7.66
N ALA A 74 -12.14 1.50 6.72
CA ALA A 74 -12.08 2.95 6.86
C ALA A 74 -13.48 3.59 6.94
N LEU A 75 -14.46 3.07 6.20
CA LEU A 75 -15.87 3.53 6.28
C LEU A 75 -16.47 3.27 7.66
N GLU A 76 -16.20 2.12 8.27
CA GLU A 76 -16.64 1.83 9.63
C GLU A 76 -16.07 2.85 10.64
N ARG A 77 -14.76 3.15 10.53
CA ARG A 77 -14.06 4.11 11.40
C ARG A 77 -14.44 5.57 11.13
N SER A 78 -14.81 5.91 9.91
CA SER A 78 -15.16 7.30 9.53
C SER A 78 -16.40 7.84 10.27
N ARG A 79 -17.14 7.00 10.95
CA ARG A 79 -18.28 7.41 11.81
C ARG A 79 -17.81 8.17 13.05
N THR A 80 -16.63 7.85 13.57
CA THR A 80 -16.07 8.41 14.82
C THR A 80 -14.78 9.18 14.61
N GLU A 81 -14.03 8.90 13.54
CA GLU A 81 -12.73 9.47 13.24
C GLU A 81 -12.74 10.18 11.89
N GLU A 82 -11.84 11.16 11.71
CA GLU A 82 -11.67 11.85 10.43
C GLU A 82 -10.69 11.08 9.54
N VAL A 83 -11.22 10.11 8.77
CA VAL A 83 -10.42 9.27 7.88
C VAL A 83 -10.43 9.84 6.47
N GLY A 84 -9.29 10.40 6.03
CA GLY A 84 -9.10 10.84 4.65
C GLY A 84 -8.55 9.73 3.75
N VAL A 85 -8.96 9.70 2.49
CA VAL A 85 -8.47 8.72 1.49
C VAL A 85 -6.95 8.80 1.32
N ALA A 86 -6.39 10.02 1.30
CA ALA A 86 -4.94 10.21 1.23
C ALA A 86 -4.22 9.67 2.48
N ASN A 87 -4.84 9.84 3.66
CA ASN A 87 -4.29 9.29 4.90
C ASN A 87 -4.29 7.75 4.89
N LEU A 88 -5.32 7.15 4.29
CA LEU A 88 -5.47 5.71 4.21
C LEU A 88 -4.43 5.07 3.26
N TYR A 89 -4.27 5.59 2.04
CA TYR A 89 -3.48 4.92 1.01
C TYR A 89 -2.08 5.49 0.82
N LEU A 90 -1.86 6.77 1.13
CA LEU A 90 -0.55 7.41 1.03
C LEU A 90 0.11 7.66 2.39
N LEU A 91 -0.54 7.21 3.48
CA LEU A 91 -0.04 7.36 4.85
C LEU A 91 0.34 8.80 5.20
N THR A 92 -0.42 9.78 4.70
CA THR A 92 -0.16 11.20 4.91
C THR A 92 -0.47 11.62 6.34
N GLY A 93 0.13 12.72 6.80
CA GLY A 93 -0.08 13.24 8.16
C GLY A 93 0.45 12.34 9.28
N PRO A 94 -0.20 12.30 10.44
CA PRO A 94 0.22 11.54 11.62
C PRO A 94 -0.21 10.06 11.58
N THR A 95 -0.79 9.59 10.48
CA THR A 95 -1.40 8.26 10.34
C THR A 95 -0.42 7.13 10.65
N ALA A 96 0.86 7.28 10.28
CA ALA A 96 1.88 6.25 10.48
C ALA A 96 3.17 6.83 11.08
N PRO A 97 3.87 6.08 11.96
CA PRO A 97 5.21 6.41 12.41
C PRO A 97 6.18 6.59 11.23
N LYS A 98 7.09 7.55 11.36
CA LYS A 98 8.07 7.88 10.30
C LYS A 98 8.78 6.67 9.68
N PRO A 99 9.31 5.67 10.47
CA PRO A 99 10.01 4.53 9.89
C PRO A 99 9.10 3.66 9.03
N VAL A 100 7.88 3.38 9.47
CA VAL A 100 6.92 2.55 8.73
C VAL A 100 6.50 3.23 7.43
N ARG A 101 6.10 4.51 7.52
CA ARG A 101 5.74 5.31 6.35
C ARG A 101 6.87 5.32 5.33
N ARG A 102 8.11 5.47 5.78
CA ARG A 102 9.27 5.49 4.89
C ARG A 102 9.43 4.17 4.13
N ILE A 103 9.34 3.02 4.82
CA ILE A 103 9.48 1.69 4.19
C ILE A 103 8.38 1.47 3.15
N LEU A 104 7.12 1.65 3.53
CA LEU A 104 5.97 1.41 2.65
C LEU A 104 5.96 2.39 1.45
N THR A 105 6.30 3.67 1.66
CA THR A 105 6.40 4.65 0.57
C THR A 105 7.53 4.31 -0.40
N TRP A 106 8.70 3.86 0.11
CA TRP A 106 9.79 3.44 -0.74
C TRP A 106 9.48 2.16 -1.52
N ALA A 107 8.81 1.17 -0.88
CA ALA A 107 8.37 -0.03 -1.58
C ALA A 107 7.43 0.32 -2.75
N LEU A 108 6.42 1.17 -2.50
CA LEU A 108 5.51 1.66 -3.53
C LEU A 108 6.26 2.43 -4.64
N ALA A 109 7.18 3.32 -4.28
CA ALA A 109 7.99 4.08 -5.26
C ALA A 109 8.83 3.14 -6.15
N ILE A 110 9.46 2.13 -5.55
CA ILE A 110 10.21 1.10 -6.29
C ILE A 110 9.29 0.33 -7.24
N GLN A 111 8.10 -0.07 -6.80
CA GLN A 111 7.12 -0.74 -7.65
C GLN A 111 6.74 0.12 -8.85
N VAL A 112 6.44 1.42 -8.64
CA VAL A 112 6.09 2.36 -9.71
C VAL A 112 7.23 2.53 -10.70
N VAL A 113 8.44 2.80 -10.22
CA VAL A 113 9.62 2.99 -11.08
C VAL A 113 9.92 1.72 -11.88
N ALA A 114 9.95 0.55 -11.22
CA ALA A 114 10.21 -0.72 -11.88
C ALA A 114 9.12 -1.07 -12.92
N ALA A 115 7.86 -0.78 -12.61
CA ALA A 115 6.74 -0.97 -13.52
C ALA A 115 6.86 -0.09 -14.78
N VAL A 116 7.17 1.19 -14.61
CA VAL A 116 7.35 2.13 -15.73
C VAL A 116 8.57 1.75 -16.58
N VAL A 117 9.70 1.42 -15.95
CA VAL A 117 10.90 0.98 -16.64
C VAL A 117 10.65 -0.34 -17.39
N GLY A 118 10.01 -1.30 -16.77
CA GLY A 118 9.64 -2.57 -17.38
C GLY A 118 8.72 -2.39 -18.58
N ALA A 119 7.68 -1.57 -18.45
CA ALA A 119 6.77 -1.24 -19.55
C ALA A 119 7.50 -0.52 -20.69
N TRP A 120 8.39 0.41 -20.38
CA TRP A 120 9.22 1.10 -21.38
C TRP A 120 10.10 0.12 -22.16
N ILE A 121 10.84 -0.75 -21.46
CA ILE A 121 11.66 -1.79 -22.08
C ILE A 121 10.79 -2.71 -22.95
N GLY A 122 9.59 -3.00 -22.49
CA GLY A 122 8.63 -3.81 -23.21
C GLY A 122 8.16 -3.20 -24.52
N VAL A 123 8.01 -1.88 -24.59
CA VAL A 123 7.52 -1.17 -25.79
C VAL A 123 8.65 -0.95 -26.80
N VAL A 124 9.88 -0.76 -26.33
CA VAL A 124 11.06 -0.55 -27.20
C VAL A 124 11.39 -1.84 -27.94
N GLY A 125 11.23 -1.85 -29.26
CA GLY A 125 11.53 -2.99 -30.12
C GLY A 125 10.37 -3.95 -30.37
N LEU A 126 9.12 -3.55 -30.08
CA LEU A 126 7.91 -4.28 -30.50
C LEU A 126 7.61 -4.00 -31.97
N ASP A 127 7.29 -5.06 -32.71
CA ASP A 127 6.66 -4.94 -34.02
C ASP A 127 5.18 -4.57 -33.83
N LYS A 128 4.59 -3.91 -34.84
CA LYS A 128 3.19 -3.45 -34.77
C LYS A 128 2.25 -4.63 -34.54
N GLY A 129 1.58 -4.62 -33.38
CA GLY A 129 0.57 -5.63 -33.02
C GLY A 129 1.03 -6.68 -31.99
N GLU A 130 2.29 -6.64 -31.55
CA GLU A 130 2.76 -7.52 -30.46
C GLU A 130 2.37 -6.95 -29.09
N LEU A 131 1.83 -7.82 -28.23
CA LEU A 131 1.57 -7.51 -26.83
C LEU A 131 2.78 -7.92 -25.98
N ASN A 132 3.34 -6.98 -25.23
CA ASN A 132 4.42 -7.30 -24.31
C ASN A 132 3.91 -7.49 -22.88
N ALA A 133 4.17 -8.65 -22.33
CA ALA A 133 3.76 -8.99 -20.97
C ALA A 133 4.43 -8.11 -19.89
N LEU A 134 5.58 -7.46 -20.18
CA LEU A 134 6.23 -6.50 -19.27
C LEU A 134 5.32 -5.30 -18.95
N ALA A 135 4.41 -4.95 -19.86
CA ALA A 135 3.43 -3.88 -19.62
C ALA A 135 2.47 -4.18 -18.46
N PHE A 136 2.20 -5.46 -18.17
CA PHE A 136 1.38 -5.83 -17.01
C PHE A 136 2.01 -5.42 -15.68
N GLY A 137 3.31 -5.16 -15.64
CA GLY A 137 3.99 -4.61 -14.46
C GLY A 137 3.35 -3.32 -13.94
N VAL A 138 2.70 -2.51 -14.79
CA VAL A 138 2.03 -1.27 -14.36
C VAL A 138 0.85 -1.51 -13.40
N LEU A 139 0.38 -2.74 -13.27
CA LEU A 139 -0.67 -3.13 -12.33
C LEU A 139 -0.14 -3.33 -10.89
N VAL A 140 1.17 -3.60 -10.74
CA VAL A 140 1.78 -3.98 -9.46
C VAL A 140 1.71 -2.88 -8.39
N PRO A 141 1.83 -1.57 -8.68
CA PRO A 141 1.67 -0.52 -7.68
C PRO A 141 0.34 -0.57 -6.91
N MET A 142 -0.69 -1.19 -7.48
CA MET A 142 -1.95 -1.42 -6.76
C MET A 142 -1.77 -2.31 -5.53
N PHE A 143 -0.82 -3.25 -5.57
CA PHE A 143 -0.46 -4.07 -4.42
C PHE A 143 0.12 -3.20 -3.29
N GLY A 144 1.07 -2.31 -3.57
CA GLY A 144 1.64 -1.41 -2.57
C GLY A 144 0.59 -0.44 -1.98
N ILE A 145 -0.31 0.10 -2.82
CA ILE A 145 -1.43 0.91 -2.36
C ILE A 145 -2.32 0.10 -1.41
N GLY A 146 -2.65 -1.15 -1.77
CA GLY A 146 -3.43 -2.05 -0.93
C GLY A 146 -2.75 -2.33 0.42
N MET A 147 -1.44 -2.61 0.43
CA MET A 147 -0.68 -2.84 1.66
C MET A 147 -0.62 -1.61 2.56
N ASN A 148 -0.44 -0.41 1.99
CA ASN A 148 -0.55 0.85 2.71
C ASN A 148 -1.92 0.99 3.38
N GLY A 149 -2.99 0.71 2.62
CA GLY A 149 -4.37 0.76 3.12
C GLY A 149 -4.61 -0.23 4.26
N VAL A 150 -4.15 -1.47 4.13
CA VAL A 150 -4.24 -2.48 5.20
C VAL A 150 -3.52 -2.02 6.45
N TRP A 151 -2.29 -1.50 6.30
CA TRP A 151 -1.54 -1.01 7.44
C TRP A 151 -2.28 0.14 8.14
N ALA A 152 -2.76 1.12 7.37
CA ALA A 152 -3.48 2.28 7.90
C ALA A 152 -4.83 1.89 8.54
N ALA A 153 -5.56 0.94 7.95
CA ALA A 153 -6.82 0.45 8.49
C ALA A 153 -6.65 -0.30 9.82
N LEU A 154 -5.53 -1.01 10.00
CA LEU A 154 -5.26 -1.79 11.23
C LEU A 154 -4.56 -0.97 12.32
N HIS A 155 -3.64 -0.08 11.95
CA HIS A 155 -2.72 0.57 12.89
C HIS A 155 -2.67 2.10 12.77
N GLY A 156 -3.39 2.68 11.80
CA GLY A 156 -3.40 4.12 11.59
C GLY A 156 -4.08 4.86 12.75
N SER A 157 -3.48 5.98 13.15
CA SER A 157 -4.09 6.92 14.10
C SER A 157 -4.72 8.07 13.33
N TYR A 158 -5.99 8.34 13.63
CA TYR A 158 -6.77 9.41 13.03
C TYR A 158 -7.29 10.34 14.12
N GLY A 159 -7.44 11.62 13.80
CA GLY A 159 -8.03 12.59 14.74
C GLY A 159 -9.51 12.31 15.00
N PRO A 160 -10.04 12.72 16.17
CA PRO A 160 -11.46 12.65 16.42
C PRO A 160 -12.20 13.52 15.41
N ARG A 161 -13.36 13.05 14.93
CA ARG A 161 -14.21 13.83 14.04
C ARG A 161 -14.73 15.04 14.80
N VAL A 162 -14.29 16.23 14.45
CA VAL A 162 -14.85 17.48 14.99
C VAL A 162 -16.25 17.60 14.44
N GLY A 163 -17.26 17.31 15.29
CA GLY A 163 -18.66 17.51 14.92
C GLY A 163 -18.82 18.95 14.41
N ARG A 164 -19.53 19.12 13.28
CA ARG A 164 -19.90 20.45 12.80
C ARG A 164 -20.51 21.19 13.98
N ALA A 165 -19.81 22.19 14.50
CA ALA A 165 -20.37 23.05 15.52
C ALA A 165 -21.69 23.60 14.95
N VAL A 166 -22.82 23.23 15.57
CA VAL A 166 -24.11 23.82 15.24
C VAL A 166 -23.92 25.31 15.54
N SER A 167 -23.99 26.09 14.46
CA SER A 167 -23.87 27.54 14.57
C SER A 167 -24.97 28.05 15.51
N PRO A 168 -24.67 28.83 16.55
CA PRO A 168 -25.67 29.28 17.54
C PRO A 168 -26.71 30.25 16.97
N THR A 169 -26.69 30.51 15.66
CA THR A 169 -27.50 31.55 15.01
C THR A 169 -28.92 31.14 14.61
N ASP A 170 -29.34 29.90 14.84
CA ASP A 170 -30.67 29.44 14.44
C ASP A 170 -31.77 29.54 15.53
N HIS A 171 -31.47 30.20 16.66
CA HIS A 171 -32.45 30.39 17.74
C HIS A 171 -32.90 31.83 17.98
N GLU A 172 -32.67 32.76 17.04
CA GLU A 172 -33.08 34.16 17.23
C GLU A 172 -33.91 34.66 16.06
N MET A 173 -34.93 33.90 15.63
CA MET A 173 -36.02 34.39 14.81
C MET A 173 -37.30 33.57 15.09
N ASP A 174 -37.90 33.80 16.28
CA ASP A 174 -39.32 33.64 16.58
C ASP A 174 -39.78 34.75 17.49
#